data_815c6a1664310fdf8f80ad55d125cb2f
#
_entry.id   815c6a1664310fdf8f80ad55d125cb2f
#
_cell.length_a   1.000
_cell.length_b   1.000
_cell.length_c   1.000
_cell.angle_alpha   90.00
_cell.angle_beta   90.00
_cell.angle_gamma   90.00
#
_symmetry.space_group_name_H-M   'P 1'
#
loop_
_entity.id
_entity.type
_entity.pdbx_description
1 polymer ?
#
loop_
_entity_poly.entity_id
_entity_poly.type
_entity_poly.pdbx_seq_one_letter_code
_entity_poly.pdbx_strand_id
1 'polypeptide(L)'
;MEPITVTKKVTKVKRKPRTPWGRKKKVKEAECAAKLLAELPFSSTEVWKELGFSDPEAKGKTKRKGRGCAENEEDEEKEKKKKKDSPRPNYFVSIPITNPKIKQGVEEVQAEVLQKDTRLSRALIPVGTLHITLLVTHLSTQEQIDTAALAIEEMEPMLTSLMGGRSLVLPFRGIGHFRQEVAFVQIGEGEHLITLTHIADSVRRAFEEKGIPTGDQKAFKPHLTFIKLSRAPKLRRQGVKKLDLSLFTAFEQREFGEENVCTMDLCSMLKKKDAEGYYHREKTVTFDLLQSAPRTSRT
;
A
#
# COMPACT_ATOMS: atom_id res chain seq x y z
N MET A 1 -42.05 22.55 59.43
CA MET A 1 -41.47 21.70 58.34
C MET A 1 -39.99 22.03 58.23
N GLU A 2 -39.14 21.22 58.85
CA GLU A 2 -37.71 21.42 58.84
C GLU A 2 -37.06 20.59 57.69
N PRO A 3 -35.97 21.05 57.04
CA PRO A 3 -35.32 20.30 55.96
C PRO A 3 -34.25 19.32 56.54
N ILE A 4 -34.32 18.10 56.07
CA ILE A 4 -33.42 17.01 56.44
C ILE A 4 -32.09 17.19 55.72
N THR A 5 -30.99 17.34 56.45
CA THR A 5 -29.62 17.43 55.98
C THR A 5 -29.02 16.02 55.88
N VAL A 6 -28.71 15.54 54.64
CA VAL A 6 -28.04 14.27 54.41
C VAL A 6 -26.54 14.48 54.28
N THR A 7 -25.77 14.06 55.29
CA THR A 7 -24.29 14.02 55.26
C THR A 7 -23.79 12.76 54.61
N LYS A 8 -23.07 12.90 53.45
CA LYS A 8 -22.35 11.79 52.80
C LYS A 8 -20.98 11.54 53.47
N LYS A 9 -20.82 10.38 54.11
CA LYS A 9 -19.51 9.88 54.58
C LYS A 9 -18.70 9.39 53.38
N VAL A 10 -17.47 9.97 53.18
CA VAL A 10 -16.49 9.53 52.19
C VAL A 10 -15.59 8.49 52.89
N THR A 11 -15.67 7.24 52.45
CA THR A 11 -14.78 6.16 52.90
C THR A 11 -13.53 6.10 51.97
N LYS A 12 -12.35 6.37 52.56
CA LYS A 12 -11.04 6.22 51.89
C LYS A 12 -10.70 4.73 51.75
N VAL A 13 -10.66 4.23 50.49
CA VAL A 13 -10.14 2.89 50.17
C VAL A 13 -8.62 2.93 50.09
N LYS A 14 -7.95 2.20 51.00
CA LYS A 14 -6.49 1.99 50.99
C LYS A 14 -6.09 1.06 49.85
N ARG A 15 -5.25 1.53 48.91
CA ARG A 15 -4.66 0.72 47.85
C ARG A 15 -3.54 -0.15 48.40
N LYS A 16 -3.60 -1.48 48.18
CA LYS A 16 -2.51 -2.43 48.48
C LYS A 16 -1.39 -2.32 47.42
N PRO A 17 -0.09 -2.56 47.81
CA PRO A 17 1.01 -2.48 46.85
C PRO A 17 1.03 -3.68 45.90
N ARG A 18 1.34 -3.40 44.63
CA ARG A 18 1.47 -4.39 43.53
C ARG A 18 2.79 -5.14 43.66
N THR A 19 2.74 -6.46 43.69
CA THR A 19 3.91 -7.36 43.65
C THR A 19 4.51 -7.47 42.23
N PRO A 20 5.83 -7.64 42.08
CA PRO A 20 6.51 -7.62 40.77
C PRO A 20 6.57 -9.03 40.15
N TRP A 21 5.48 -9.51 39.53
CA TRP A 21 5.44 -10.86 38.92
C TRP A 21 5.49 -10.90 37.39
N GLY A 22 5.71 -9.77 36.72
CA GLY A 22 5.68 -9.67 35.25
C GLY A 22 7.04 -9.87 34.53
N ARG A 23 8.18 -9.92 35.25
CA ARG A 23 9.51 -9.90 34.60
C ARG A 23 10.11 -11.29 34.31
N LYS A 24 9.67 -12.35 34.96
CA LYS A 24 10.26 -13.70 34.78
C LYS A 24 9.72 -14.48 33.57
N LYS A 25 8.55 -14.12 33.02
CA LYS A 25 7.97 -14.82 31.85
C LYS A 25 8.59 -14.42 30.50
N LYS A 26 9.00 -13.15 30.37
CA LYS A 26 9.62 -12.66 29.11
C LYS A 26 11.05 -13.18 28.84
N VAL A 27 11.79 -13.53 29.88
CA VAL A 27 13.17 -14.05 29.74
C VAL A 27 13.17 -15.50 29.23
N LYS A 28 12.22 -16.33 29.69
CA LYS A 28 12.11 -17.74 29.24
C LYS A 28 11.65 -17.91 27.79
N GLU A 29 10.82 -17.00 27.28
CA GLU A 29 10.38 -17.03 25.87
C GLU A 29 11.51 -16.59 24.91
N ALA A 30 12.37 -15.65 25.32
CA ALA A 30 13.54 -15.23 24.56
C ALA A 30 14.64 -16.30 24.49
N GLU A 31 14.86 -17.07 25.58
CA GLU A 31 15.80 -18.18 25.61
C GLU A 31 15.32 -19.39 24.78
N CYS A 32 14.00 -19.62 24.70
CA CYS A 32 13.44 -20.68 23.87
C CYS A 32 13.53 -20.36 22.37
N ALA A 33 13.33 -19.11 21.99
CA ALA A 33 13.48 -18.65 20.60
C ALA A 33 14.95 -18.68 20.13
N ALA A 34 15.90 -18.35 21.00
CA ALA A 34 17.33 -18.41 20.68
C ALA A 34 17.83 -19.86 20.48
N LYS A 35 17.29 -20.84 21.21
CA LYS A 35 17.59 -22.25 21.02
C LYS A 35 17.04 -22.83 19.72
N LEU A 36 15.84 -22.43 19.30
CA LEU A 36 15.24 -22.83 18.03
C LEU A 36 15.99 -22.28 16.81
N LEU A 37 16.58 -21.08 16.92
CA LEU A 37 17.39 -20.47 15.86
C LEU A 37 18.76 -21.12 15.68
N ALA A 38 19.32 -21.74 16.74
CA ALA A 38 20.61 -22.43 16.69
C ALA A 38 20.56 -23.81 16.00
N GLU A 39 19.37 -24.38 15.78
CA GLU A 39 19.17 -25.69 15.14
C GLU A 39 18.84 -25.58 13.63
N LEU A 40 18.83 -24.37 13.04
CA LEU A 40 18.59 -24.20 11.62
C LEU A 40 19.87 -24.46 10.80
N PRO A 41 19.78 -25.07 9.59
CA PRO A 41 20.93 -25.43 8.76
C PRO A 41 21.75 -24.23 8.23
N PHE A 42 21.36 -23.00 8.58
CA PHE A 42 22.02 -21.73 8.19
C PHE A 42 22.72 -21.03 9.37
N SER A 43 23.07 -21.73 10.44
CA SER A 43 23.67 -21.16 11.65
C SER A 43 25.17 -20.91 11.55
N SER A 44 25.83 -21.09 10.39
CA SER A 44 27.27 -20.79 10.25
C SER A 44 27.50 -19.28 10.07
N THR A 45 28.48 -18.75 10.85
CA THR A 45 28.91 -17.34 10.83
C THR A 45 29.36 -16.83 9.45
N GLU A 46 29.73 -17.71 8.55
CA GLU A 46 30.16 -17.37 7.18
C GLU A 46 28.97 -16.95 6.29
N VAL A 47 27.85 -17.66 6.41
CA VAL A 47 26.62 -17.34 5.64
C VAL A 47 26.03 -15.98 6.06
N TRP A 48 26.15 -15.61 7.35
CA TRP A 48 25.69 -14.29 7.83
C TRP A 48 26.52 -13.12 7.29
N LYS A 49 27.82 -13.34 7.07
CA LYS A 49 28.72 -12.35 6.46
C LYS A 49 28.46 -12.15 4.96
N GLU A 50 28.17 -13.23 4.24
CA GLU A 50 27.80 -13.15 2.82
C GLU A 50 26.46 -12.45 2.59
N LEU A 51 25.52 -12.56 3.54
CA LEU A 51 24.22 -11.90 3.50
C LEU A 51 24.24 -10.47 4.04
N GLY A 52 25.40 -9.94 4.46
CA GLY A 52 25.55 -8.55 4.91
C GLY A 52 25.04 -8.28 6.34
N PHE A 53 24.91 -9.31 7.18
CA PHE A 53 24.50 -9.14 8.58
C PHE A 53 25.71 -9.14 9.52
N SER A 54 25.70 -8.23 10.51
CA SER A 54 26.74 -8.15 11.55
C SER A 54 26.55 -9.24 12.61
N ASP A 55 27.68 -9.82 13.08
CA ASP A 55 27.76 -10.92 14.03
C ASP A 55 27.05 -10.63 15.37
N PRO A 56 26.11 -11.46 15.84
CA PRO A 56 25.41 -11.25 17.10
C PRO A 56 26.24 -11.49 18.39
N GLU A 57 27.44 -12.09 18.32
CA GLU A 57 28.24 -12.45 19.51
C GLU A 57 29.25 -11.41 19.99
N ALA A 58 29.43 -10.27 19.31
CA ALA A 58 30.39 -9.24 19.69
C ALA A 58 29.83 -8.23 20.73
N LYS A 59 29.22 -8.69 21.83
CA LYS A 59 28.89 -7.83 23.01
C LYS A 59 29.41 -8.40 24.30
N GLY A 60 30.72 -8.48 24.41
CA GLY A 60 31.48 -8.61 25.68
C GLY A 60 31.94 -7.25 26.15
N LYS A 61 31.35 -6.80 27.25
CA LYS A 61 31.82 -5.83 28.24
C LYS A 61 32.87 -4.78 27.84
N THR A 62 32.43 -3.53 27.61
CA THR A 62 33.18 -2.38 28.17
C THR A 62 32.23 -1.21 28.44
N LYS A 63 32.17 -0.81 29.72
CA LYS A 63 31.62 0.48 30.16
C LYS A 63 32.48 1.61 29.57
N ARG A 64 31.98 2.37 28.64
CA ARG A 64 32.43 3.76 28.41
C ARG A 64 31.24 4.64 28.04
N LYS A 65 31.05 5.69 28.83
CA LYS A 65 30.21 6.85 28.61
C LYS A 65 30.61 7.50 27.30
N GLY A 66 29.62 7.86 26.46
CA GLY A 66 29.83 8.94 25.52
C GLY A 66 29.22 8.75 24.18
N ARG A 67 28.21 9.58 23.86
CA ARG A 67 27.86 10.16 22.54
C ARG A 67 27.98 9.22 21.34
N GLY A 68 26.85 8.76 20.81
CA GLY A 68 26.79 8.06 19.54
C GLY A 68 25.44 7.44 19.19
N CYS A 69 24.32 8.14 19.42
CA CYS A 69 22.99 7.74 18.96
C CYS A 69 22.15 8.92 18.40
N ALA A 70 22.79 10.05 18.10
CA ALA A 70 22.09 11.25 17.61
C ALA A 70 21.93 11.27 16.07
N GLU A 71 22.81 10.59 15.33
CA GLU A 71 22.83 10.70 13.85
C GLU A 71 21.69 9.93 13.17
N ASN A 72 21.29 8.76 13.69
CA ASN A 72 20.19 7.99 13.08
C ASN A 72 18.80 8.55 13.40
N GLU A 73 18.62 9.22 14.54
CA GLU A 73 17.33 9.88 14.88
C GLU A 73 17.18 11.22 14.13
N GLU A 74 18.28 11.95 13.89
CA GLU A 74 18.26 13.18 13.12
C GLU A 74 17.98 12.95 11.62
N ASP A 75 18.47 11.87 11.05
CA ASP A 75 18.20 11.54 9.65
C ASP A 75 16.76 11.05 9.44
N GLU A 76 16.20 10.27 10.36
CA GLU A 76 14.78 9.92 10.34
C GLU A 76 13.87 11.15 10.56
N GLU A 77 14.27 12.11 11.40
CA GLU A 77 13.51 13.35 11.58
C GLU A 77 13.65 14.30 10.39
N LYS A 78 14.81 14.35 9.75
CA LYS A 78 15.03 15.11 8.49
C LYS A 78 14.23 14.52 7.33
N GLU A 79 14.14 13.17 7.20
CA GLU A 79 13.28 12.53 6.23
C GLU A 79 11.78 12.75 6.53
N LYS A 80 11.37 12.72 7.79
CA LYS A 80 10.00 13.03 8.22
C LYS A 80 9.64 14.49 7.99
N LYS A 81 10.60 15.43 8.14
CA LYS A 81 10.42 16.87 7.82
C LYS A 81 10.36 17.09 6.31
N LYS A 82 11.25 16.51 5.50
CA LYS A 82 11.19 16.59 4.02
C LYS A 82 9.89 16.03 3.45
N LYS A 83 9.30 14.98 4.06
CA LYS A 83 7.97 14.44 3.66
C LYS A 83 6.80 15.34 4.05
N LYS A 84 6.96 16.28 4.99
CA LYS A 84 5.91 17.26 5.35
C LYS A 84 5.84 18.44 4.39
N ASP A 85 6.93 18.80 3.73
CA ASP A 85 7.02 19.98 2.84
C ASP A 85 6.75 19.63 1.37
N SER A 86 6.73 18.34 0.98
CA SER A 86 6.38 17.97 -0.40
C SER A 86 4.88 18.13 -0.62
N PRO A 87 4.45 18.76 -1.73
CA PRO A 87 3.04 18.92 -2.06
C PRO A 87 2.37 17.56 -2.20
N ARG A 88 1.11 17.47 -1.73
CA ARG A 88 0.36 16.22 -1.82
C ARG A 88 0.09 15.87 -3.27
N PRO A 89 0.21 14.59 -3.66
CA PRO A 89 -0.16 14.14 -5.00
C PRO A 89 -1.59 14.55 -5.34
N ASN A 90 -1.79 15.02 -6.57
CA ASN A 90 -3.10 15.40 -7.13
C ASN A 90 -3.40 14.68 -8.45
N TYR A 91 -2.41 13.96 -9.01
CA TYR A 91 -2.53 13.10 -10.20
C TYR A 91 -1.91 11.73 -9.95
N PHE A 92 -2.32 10.76 -10.74
CA PHE A 92 -1.76 9.41 -10.72
C PHE A 92 -1.87 8.76 -12.10
N VAL A 93 -0.94 7.85 -12.39
CA VAL A 93 -1.02 6.94 -13.53
C VAL A 93 -1.52 5.60 -13.04
N SER A 94 -2.47 5.01 -13.75
CA SER A 94 -3.16 3.79 -13.31
C SER A 94 -3.60 2.89 -14.45
N ILE A 95 -3.82 1.63 -14.09
CA ILE A 95 -4.57 0.66 -14.90
C ILE A 95 -5.97 0.56 -14.29
N PRO A 96 -7.04 0.94 -15.02
CA PRO A 96 -8.41 0.82 -14.54
C PRO A 96 -8.84 -0.65 -14.45
N ILE A 97 -9.71 -0.98 -13.49
CA ILE A 97 -10.38 -2.29 -13.45
C ILE A 97 -11.66 -2.18 -14.25
N THR A 98 -11.76 -2.96 -15.32
CA THR A 98 -12.91 -2.97 -16.23
C THR A 98 -13.77 -4.21 -16.04
N ASN A 99 -13.21 -5.33 -15.61
CA ASN A 99 -13.92 -6.60 -15.46
C ASN A 99 -15.04 -6.50 -14.40
N PRO A 100 -16.31 -6.72 -14.79
CA PRO A 100 -17.46 -6.62 -13.88
C PRO A 100 -17.41 -7.68 -12.75
N LYS A 101 -16.82 -8.86 -13.00
CA LYS A 101 -16.68 -9.91 -12.00
C LYS A 101 -15.82 -9.46 -10.83
N ILE A 102 -14.71 -8.75 -11.10
CA ILE A 102 -13.84 -8.21 -10.05
C ILE A 102 -14.59 -7.14 -9.25
N LYS A 103 -15.27 -6.22 -9.95
CA LYS A 103 -16.07 -5.17 -9.30
C LYS A 103 -17.13 -5.75 -8.37
N GLN A 104 -17.91 -6.71 -8.87
CA GLN A 104 -18.93 -7.41 -8.09
C GLN A 104 -18.32 -8.14 -6.88
N GLY A 105 -17.20 -8.86 -7.07
CA GLY A 105 -16.52 -9.54 -5.98
C GLY A 105 -16.06 -8.59 -4.87
N VAL A 106 -15.59 -7.40 -5.24
CA VAL A 106 -15.23 -6.35 -4.27
C VAL A 106 -16.47 -5.78 -3.58
N GLU A 107 -17.57 -5.55 -4.29
CA GLU A 107 -18.84 -5.10 -3.69
C GLU A 107 -19.37 -6.07 -2.63
N GLU A 108 -19.31 -7.37 -2.91
CA GLU A 108 -19.73 -8.40 -1.95
C GLU A 108 -18.88 -8.37 -0.67
N VAL A 109 -17.54 -8.24 -0.80
CA VAL A 109 -16.64 -8.07 0.36
C VAL A 109 -16.98 -6.80 1.13
N GLN A 110 -17.18 -5.68 0.43
CA GLN A 110 -17.53 -4.40 1.06
C GLN A 110 -18.87 -4.48 1.79
N ALA A 111 -19.87 -5.16 1.22
CA ALA A 111 -21.18 -5.35 1.84
C ALA A 111 -21.06 -6.17 3.14
N GLU A 112 -20.30 -7.26 3.13
CA GLU A 112 -20.09 -8.08 4.33
C GLU A 112 -19.31 -7.33 5.42
N VAL A 113 -18.29 -6.56 5.04
CA VAL A 113 -17.58 -5.67 5.98
C VAL A 113 -18.53 -4.68 6.62
N LEU A 114 -19.45 -4.07 5.86
CA LEU A 114 -20.43 -3.13 6.39
C LEU A 114 -21.50 -3.79 7.29
N GLN A 115 -21.85 -5.05 7.06
CA GLN A 115 -22.71 -5.81 7.97
C GLN A 115 -22.06 -5.96 9.35
N LYS A 116 -20.74 -6.16 9.40
CA LYS A 116 -19.99 -6.34 10.63
C LYS A 116 -19.59 -5.00 11.29
N ASP A 117 -19.23 -3.99 10.51
CA ASP A 117 -18.86 -2.65 10.99
C ASP A 117 -19.31 -1.52 10.05
N THR A 118 -20.49 -0.99 10.29
CA THR A 118 -21.10 0.12 9.51
C THR A 118 -20.28 1.41 9.52
N ARG A 119 -19.40 1.60 10.51
CA ARG A 119 -18.54 2.79 10.64
C ARG A 119 -17.59 2.92 9.46
N LEU A 120 -17.18 1.80 8.84
CA LEU A 120 -16.23 1.73 7.74
C LEU A 120 -16.77 2.26 6.41
N SER A 121 -18.06 2.59 6.30
CA SER A 121 -18.73 3.03 5.06
C SER A 121 -17.96 4.13 4.30
N ARG A 122 -17.42 5.12 5.02
CA ARG A 122 -16.64 6.22 4.41
C ARG A 122 -15.18 5.83 4.06
N ALA A 123 -14.69 4.70 4.57
CA ALA A 123 -13.36 4.18 4.26
C ALA A 123 -13.36 3.32 2.99
N LEU A 124 -14.52 2.87 2.52
CA LEU A 124 -14.65 2.07 1.30
C LEU A 124 -14.28 2.88 0.05
N ILE A 125 -13.66 2.21 -0.91
CA ILE A 125 -13.40 2.74 -2.25
C ILE A 125 -14.61 2.43 -3.13
N PRO A 126 -15.25 3.39 -3.78
CA PRO A 126 -16.33 3.12 -4.73
C PRO A 126 -15.83 2.22 -5.86
N VAL A 127 -16.56 1.16 -6.18
CA VAL A 127 -16.14 0.15 -7.17
C VAL A 127 -15.92 0.71 -8.57
N GLY A 128 -16.63 1.76 -8.96
CA GLY A 128 -16.39 2.49 -10.22
C GLY A 128 -15.02 3.18 -10.28
N THR A 129 -14.29 3.28 -9.15
CA THR A 129 -12.96 3.90 -9.09
C THR A 129 -11.83 2.91 -8.88
N LEU A 130 -12.08 1.62 -8.97
CA LEU A 130 -11.08 0.57 -8.76
C LEU A 130 -9.99 0.64 -9.84
N HIS A 131 -8.75 0.63 -9.42
CA HIS A 131 -7.57 0.72 -10.30
C HIS A 131 -6.31 0.19 -9.61
N ILE A 132 -5.31 -0.15 -10.40
CA ILE A 132 -3.94 -0.38 -9.93
C ILE A 132 -3.18 0.92 -10.13
N THR A 133 -2.64 1.50 -9.07
CA THR A 133 -1.81 2.71 -9.16
C THR A 133 -0.39 2.34 -9.57
N LEU A 134 0.10 2.89 -10.68
CA LEU A 134 1.48 2.73 -11.14
C LEU A 134 2.40 3.82 -10.56
N LEU A 135 1.93 5.08 -10.58
CA LEU A 135 2.67 6.24 -10.11
C LEU A 135 1.71 7.27 -9.52
N VAL A 136 2.16 8.02 -8.52
CA VAL A 136 1.48 9.24 -8.04
C VAL A 136 2.40 10.43 -8.21
N THR A 137 1.84 11.60 -8.58
CA THR A 137 2.60 12.82 -8.81
C THR A 137 1.83 14.06 -8.39
N HIS A 138 2.52 15.19 -8.26
CA HIS A 138 1.92 16.51 -8.07
C HIS A 138 2.20 17.37 -9.29
N LEU A 139 1.15 17.79 -10.00
CA LEU A 139 1.21 18.65 -11.17
C LEU A 139 0.50 19.97 -10.83
N SER A 140 1.23 21.07 -10.85
CA SER A 140 0.74 22.39 -10.40
C SER A 140 0.21 23.24 -11.54
N THR A 141 0.71 23.03 -12.77
CA THR A 141 0.39 23.84 -13.96
C THR A 141 -0.18 22.99 -15.06
N GLN A 142 -0.89 23.63 -15.99
CA GLN A 142 -1.40 22.94 -17.19
C GLN A 142 -0.25 22.41 -18.05
N GLU A 143 0.85 23.13 -18.16
CA GLU A 143 2.05 22.71 -18.87
C GLU A 143 2.63 21.39 -18.31
N GLN A 144 2.65 21.24 -16.98
CA GLN A 144 3.07 19.96 -16.35
C GLN A 144 2.09 18.83 -16.65
N ILE A 145 0.78 19.12 -16.71
CA ILE A 145 -0.25 18.12 -17.07
C ILE A 145 -0.05 17.68 -18.51
N ASP A 146 0.15 18.62 -19.42
CA ASP A 146 0.37 18.35 -20.85
C ASP A 146 1.67 17.55 -21.06
N THR A 147 2.74 17.92 -20.34
CA THR A 147 4.02 17.19 -20.34
C THR A 147 3.85 15.76 -19.83
N ALA A 148 3.08 15.56 -18.76
CA ALA A 148 2.79 14.23 -18.22
C ALA A 148 1.94 13.39 -19.19
N ALA A 149 0.95 14.01 -19.84
CA ALA A 149 0.13 13.36 -20.86
C ALA A 149 0.99 12.92 -22.06
N LEU A 150 1.89 13.79 -22.53
CA LEU A 150 2.83 13.47 -23.60
C LEU A 150 3.79 12.34 -23.18
N ALA A 151 4.28 12.35 -21.92
CA ALA A 151 5.17 11.31 -21.42
C ALA A 151 4.55 9.91 -21.53
N ILE A 152 3.28 9.73 -21.14
CA ILE A 152 2.62 8.42 -21.27
C ILE A 152 2.24 8.07 -22.71
N GLU A 153 1.94 9.06 -23.55
CA GLU A 153 1.68 8.85 -24.98
C GLU A 153 2.90 8.31 -25.72
N GLU A 154 4.06 8.90 -25.51
CA GLU A 154 5.33 8.46 -26.08
C GLU A 154 5.76 7.05 -25.64
N MET A 155 5.15 6.50 -24.58
CA MET A 155 5.42 5.13 -24.12
C MET A 155 4.69 4.06 -24.95
N GLU A 156 3.66 4.40 -25.74
CA GLU A 156 2.82 3.44 -26.46
C GLU A 156 3.63 2.43 -27.32
N PRO A 157 4.62 2.86 -28.12
CA PRO A 157 5.43 1.92 -28.91
C PRO A 157 6.25 0.96 -28.03
N MET A 158 6.80 1.46 -26.92
CA MET A 158 7.56 0.65 -25.97
C MET A 158 6.67 -0.38 -25.26
N LEU A 159 5.46 0.05 -24.84
CA LEU A 159 4.48 -0.83 -24.21
C LEU A 159 4.03 -1.94 -25.16
N THR A 160 3.74 -1.60 -26.43
CA THR A 160 3.41 -2.56 -27.48
C THR A 160 4.54 -3.57 -27.69
N SER A 161 5.80 -3.10 -27.71
CA SER A 161 6.99 -3.96 -27.83
C SER A 161 7.16 -4.87 -26.60
N LEU A 162 6.95 -4.34 -25.39
CA LEU A 162 7.04 -5.10 -24.13
C LEU A 162 6.01 -6.22 -24.07
N MET A 163 4.82 -5.96 -24.58
CA MET A 163 3.74 -6.96 -24.66
C MET A 163 4.03 -8.05 -25.68
N GLY A 164 4.77 -7.73 -26.76
CA GLY A 164 5.17 -8.71 -27.78
C GLY A 164 3.99 -9.45 -28.43
N GLY A 165 2.86 -8.76 -28.62
CA GLY A 165 1.61 -9.34 -29.14
C GLY A 165 0.84 -10.22 -28.15
N ARG A 166 1.25 -10.28 -26.87
CA ARG A 166 0.57 -11.03 -25.80
C ARG A 166 -0.27 -10.10 -24.92
N SER A 167 -1.41 -10.57 -24.44
CA SER A 167 -2.21 -9.86 -23.44
C SER A 167 -1.57 -9.92 -22.05
N LEU A 168 -1.56 -8.81 -21.33
CA LEU A 168 -1.26 -8.79 -19.92
C LEU A 168 -2.54 -9.08 -19.14
N VAL A 169 -2.62 -10.29 -18.58
CA VAL A 169 -3.76 -10.72 -17.77
C VAL A 169 -3.33 -10.77 -16.31
N LEU A 170 -4.06 -10.07 -15.45
CA LEU A 170 -3.77 -9.96 -14.02
C LEU A 170 -4.82 -10.75 -13.22
N PRO A 171 -4.49 -11.90 -12.64
CA PRO A 171 -5.38 -12.66 -11.76
C PRO A 171 -5.46 -12.02 -10.38
N PHE A 172 -6.67 -11.82 -9.88
CA PHE A 172 -6.94 -11.25 -8.57
C PHE A 172 -7.41 -12.33 -7.60
N ARG A 173 -6.65 -12.53 -6.51
CA ARG A 173 -6.94 -13.56 -5.52
C ARG A 173 -6.51 -13.13 -4.12
N GLY A 174 -7.39 -13.37 -3.13
CA GLY A 174 -7.13 -13.12 -1.72
C GLY A 174 -7.08 -11.66 -1.34
N ILE A 175 -7.02 -11.39 -0.04
CA ILE A 175 -7.00 -10.05 0.52
C ILE A 175 -5.71 -9.86 1.32
N GLY A 176 -5.04 -8.74 1.05
CA GLY A 176 -3.88 -8.27 1.79
C GLY A 176 -4.14 -6.93 2.47
N HIS A 177 -3.18 -6.49 3.27
CA HIS A 177 -3.27 -5.20 3.93
C HIS A 177 -1.93 -4.52 4.11
N PHE A 178 -1.92 -3.18 4.13
CA PHE A 178 -0.78 -2.39 4.56
C PHE A 178 -1.05 -1.82 5.95
N ARG A 179 -0.26 -2.25 6.95
CA ARG A 179 -0.30 -1.78 8.35
C ARG A 179 -1.70 -1.83 9.00
N GLN A 180 -2.62 -2.63 8.47
CA GLN A 180 -4.04 -2.64 8.87
C GLN A 180 -4.74 -1.29 8.67
N GLU A 181 -4.24 -0.42 7.80
CA GLU A 181 -4.85 0.87 7.47
C GLU A 181 -5.47 0.88 6.07
N VAL A 182 -4.97 0.01 5.19
CA VAL A 182 -5.43 -0.17 3.81
C VAL A 182 -5.64 -1.66 3.59
N ALA A 183 -6.82 -2.06 3.10
CA ALA A 183 -7.08 -3.40 2.62
C ALA A 183 -7.21 -3.40 1.09
N PHE A 184 -6.69 -4.43 0.46
CA PHE A 184 -6.63 -4.55 -1.00
C PHE A 184 -6.78 -5.99 -1.45
N VAL A 185 -7.27 -6.18 -2.67
CA VAL A 185 -7.19 -7.48 -3.35
C VAL A 185 -5.79 -7.66 -3.90
N GLN A 186 -5.21 -8.83 -3.68
CA GLN A 186 -3.88 -9.17 -4.15
C GLN A 186 -3.91 -9.59 -5.63
N ILE A 187 -2.82 -9.35 -6.33
CA ILE A 187 -2.58 -9.93 -7.65
C ILE A 187 -1.83 -11.24 -7.42
N GLY A 188 -2.28 -12.30 -8.06
CA GLY A 188 -1.63 -13.62 -7.98
C GLY A 188 -0.18 -13.58 -8.44
N GLU A 189 0.62 -14.52 -7.99
CA GLU A 189 2.02 -14.65 -8.39
C GLU A 189 2.14 -15.13 -9.84
N GLY A 190 3.16 -14.64 -10.57
CA GLY A 190 3.42 -15.05 -11.94
C GLY A 190 4.24 -14.04 -12.74
N GLU A 191 4.58 -14.38 -13.98
CA GLU A 191 5.37 -13.54 -14.90
C GLU A 191 4.71 -12.18 -15.19
N HIS A 192 3.37 -12.11 -15.13
CA HIS A 192 2.63 -10.88 -15.31
C HIS A 192 3.03 -9.78 -14.30
N LEU A 193 3.48 -10.14 -13.08
CA LEU A 193 3.99 -9.17 -12.10
C LEU A 193 5.31 -8.55 -12.55
N ILE A 194 6.17 -9.29 -13.25
CA ILE A 194 7.43 -8.80 -13.81
C ILE A 194 7.10 -7.76 -14.88
N THR A 195 6.20 -8.10 -15.81
CA THR A 195 5.74 -7.20 -16.86
C THR A 195 5.11 -5.94 -16.28
N LEU A 196 4.22 -6.08 -15.29
CA LEU A 196 3.58 -4.96 -14.61
C LEU A 196 4.59 -4.05 -13.90
N THR A 197 5.61 -4.63 -13.29
CA THR A 197 6.71 -3.88 -12.64
C THR A 197 7.52 -3.11 -13.68
N HIS A 198 7.86 -3.73 -14.80
CA HIS A 198 8.56 -3.05 -15.91
C HIS A 198 7.74 -1.87 -16.45
N ILE A 199 6.41 -2.01 -16.58
CA ILE A 199 5.53 -0.91 -16.98
C ILE A 199 5.62 0.24 -15.95
N ALA A 200 5.49 -0.06 -14.65
CA ALA A 200 5.55 0.95 -13.60
C ALA A 200 6.91 1.68 -13.54
N ASP A 201 8.02 0.94 -13.69
CA ASP A 201 9.37 1.51 -13.73
C ASP A 201 9.59 2.37 -14.97
N SER A 202 9.03 1.97 -16.11
CA SER A 202 9.10 2.74 -17.36
C SER A 202 8.29 4.03 -17.26
N VAL A 203 7.09 4.00 -16.64
CA VAL A 203 6.31 5.22 -16.35
C VAL A 203 7.11 6.16 -15.46
N ARG A 204 7.73 5.65 -14.41
CA ARG A 204 8.57 6.45 -13.51
C ARG A 204 9.70 7.13 -14.28
N ARG A 205 10.43 6.36 -15.10
CA ARG A 205 11.55 6.87 -15.90
C ARG A 205 11.10 7.94 -16.88
N ALA A 206 10.02 7.71 -17.62
CA ALA A 206 9.49 8.68 -18.58
C ALA A 206 9.10 10.02 -17.91
N PHE A 207 8.58 9.97 -16.68
CA PHE A 207 8.27 11.17 -15.90
C PHE A 207 9.53 11.86 -15.42
N GLU A 208 10.52 11.14 -14.90
CA GLU A 208 11.80 11.68 -14.42
C GLU A 208 12.59 12.34 -15.56
N GLU A 209 12.65 11.73 -16.75
CA GLU A 209 13.30 12.28 -17.94
C GLU A 209 12.67 13.60 -18.39
N LYS A 210 11.38 13.80 -18.17
CA LYS A 210 10.68 15.06 -18.44
C LYS A 210 10.66 16.02 -17.23
N GLY A 211 11.40 15.71 -16.16
CA GLY A 211 11.51 16.57 -14.97
C GLY A 211 10.24 16.60 -14.12
N ILE A 212 9.34 15.62 -14.27
CA ILE A 212 8.12 15.53 -13.48
C ILE A 212 8.40 14.78 -12.17
N PRO A 213 7.98 15.31 -11.01
CA PRO A 213 8.17 14.64 -9.72
C PRO A 213 7.46 13.27 -9.66
N THR A 214 8.17 12.20 -9.25
CA THR A 214 7.65 10.83 -9.23
C THR A 214 7.26 10.32 -7.83
N GLY A 215 7.02 11.23 -6.90
CA GLY A 215 6.64 10.88 -5.52
C GLY A 215 7.79 10.27 -4.71
N ASP A 216 7.50 9.26 -3.89
CA ASP A 216 8.53 8.60 -3.08
C ASP A 216 9.24 7.47 -3.86
N GLN A 217 10.52 7.25 -3.52
CA GLN A 217 11.40 6.23 -4.13
C GLN A 217 11.10 4.79 -3.68
N LYS A 218 9.88 4.53 -3.18
CA LYS A 218 9.52 3.19 -2.73
C LYS A 218 9.38 2.19 -3.88
N ALA A 219 9.74 0.95 -3.60
CA ALA A 219 9.51 -0.15 -4.52
C ALA A 219 8.01 -0.25 -4.88
N PHE A 220 7.73 -0.47 -6.15
CA PHE A 220 6.39 -0.70 -6.65
C PHE A 220 5.80 -1.98 -6.03
N LYS A 221 4.61 -1.86 -5.44
CA LYS A 221 3.85 -2.99 -4.88
C LYS A 221 2.45 -2.95 -5.46
N PRO A 222 2.18 -3.71 -6.53
CA PRO A 222 0.88 -3.69 -7.17
C PRO A 222 -0.21 -4.23 -6.25
N HIS A 223 -1.35 -3.54 -6.19
CA HIS A 223 -2.48 -3.92 -5.34
C HIS A 223 -3.75 -3.19 -5.77
N LEU A 224 -4.90 -3.82 -5.56
CA LEU A 224 -6.21 -3.24 -5.83
C LEU A 224 -6.87 -2.82 -4.52
N THR A 225 -6.75 -1.55 -4.15
CA THR A 225 -7.30 -1.02 -2.89
C THR A 225 -8.83 -0.96 -2.93
N PHE A 226 -9.50 -1.50 -1.90
CA PHE A 226 -10.95 -1.40 -1.72
C PHE A 226 -11.38 -0.79 -0.38
N ILE A 227 -10.48 -0.70 0.62
CA ILE A 227 -10.69 0.04 1.88
C ILE A 227 -9.44 0.84 2.21
N LYS A 228 -9.63 2.11 2.64
CA LYS A 228 -8.54 2.99 3.05
C LYS A 228 -8.98 3.90 4.20
N LEU A 229 -8.48 3.67 5.42
CA LEU A 229 -8.89 4.42 6.63
C LEU A 229 -8.60 5.92 6.53
N SER A 230 -7.57 6.34 5.77
CA SER A 230 -7.26 7.75 5.59
C SER A 230 -8.37 8.55 4.87
N ARG A 231 -9.31 7.89 4.19
CA ARG A 231 -10.51 8.54 3.60
C ARG A 231 -11.53 8.95 4.65
N ALA A 232 -11.49 8.33 5.83
CA ALA A 232 -12.44 8.54 6.92
C ALA A 232 -11.72 9.06 8.19
N PRO A 233 -11.14 10.28 8.18
CA PRO A 233 -10.35 10.79 9.30
C PRO A 233 -11.14 10.89 10.62
N LYS A 234 -12.48 10.93 10.56
CA LYS A 234 -13.34 10.87 11.74
C LYS A 234 -13.21 9.55 12.50
N LEU A 235 -12.99 8.42 11.80
CA LEU A 235 -12.81 7.10 12.42
C LEU A 235 -11.62 7.10 13.38
N ARG A 236 -10.51 7.74 12.97
CA ARG A 236 -9.31 7.84 13.82
C ARG A 236 -9.58 8.60 15.12
N ARG A 237 -10.45 9.63 15.08
CA ARG A 237 -10.89 10.37 16.27
C ARG A 237 -11.82 9.53 17.16
N GLN A 238 -12.55 8.58 16.58
CA GLN A 238 -13.42 7.62 17.26
C GLN A 238 -12.64 6.38 17.78
N GLY A 239 -11.30 6.37 17.72
CA GLY A 239 -10.46 5.28 18.20
C GLY A 239 -10.18 4.18 17.18
N VAL A 240 -10.79 4.20 15.99
CA VAL A 240 -10.52 3.24 14.91
C VAL A 240 -9.24 3.65 14.17
N LYS A 241 -8.11 3.09 14.59
CA LYS A 241 -6.79 3.35 14.01
C LYS A 241 -6.33 2.24 13.04
N LYS A 242 -6.93 1.05 13.16
CA LYS A 242 -6.59 -0.14 12.40
C LYS A 242 -7.85 -0.89 12.02
N LEU A 243 -7.80 -1.57 10.88
CA LEU A 243 -8.82 -2.51 10.43
C LEU A 243 -8.72 -3.79 11.28
N ASP A 244 -9.84 -4.36 11.65
CA ASP A 244 -9.91 -5.70 12.21
C ASP A 244 -9.75 -6.72 11.08
N LEU A 245 -8.70 -7.53 11.14
CA LEU A 245 -8.40 -8.52 10.09
C LEU A 245 -9.42 -9.66 10.05
N SER A 246 -10.13 -9.92 11.15
CA SER A 246 -11.19 -10.92 11.20
C SER A 246 -12.32 -10.65 10.20
N LEU A 247 -12.47 -9.38 9.75
CA LEU A 247 -13.42 -9.00 8.71
C LEU A 247 -13.13 -9.67 7.37
N PHE A 248 -11.89 -10.08 7.11
CA PHE A 248 -11.42 -10.57 5.81
C PHE A 248 -11.10 -12.05 5.77
N THR A 249 -11.19 -12.77 6.89
CA THR A 249 -10.79 -14.19 7.00
C THR A 249 -11.51 -15.09 6.00
N ALA A 250 -12.80 -14.84 5.74
CA ALA A 250 -13.59 -15.59 4.78
C ALA A 250 -13.14 -15.40 3.31
N PHE A 251 -12.31 -14.38 3.05
CA PHE A 251 -11.91 -13.99 1.69
C PHE A 251 -10.41 -14.19 1.41
N GLU A 252 -9.64 -14.76 2.35
CA GLU A 252 -8.20 -14.95 2.22
C GLU A 252 -7.79 -15.74 0.97
N GLN A 253 -8.63 -16.67 0.53
CA GLN A 253 -8.40 -17.51 -0.65
C GLN A 253 -9.37 -17.22 -1.80
N ARG A 254 -10.20 -16.16 -1.67
CA ARG A 254 -11.21 -15.85 -2.67
C ARG A 254 -10.57 -15.46 -4.00
N GLU A 255 -11.06 -16.04 -5.08
CA GLU A 255 -10.77 -15.63 -6.44
C GLU A 255 -11.78 -14.54 -6.88
N PHE A 256 -11.27 -13.41 -7.36
CA PHE A 256 -12.08 -12.28 -7.83
C PHE A 256 -12.24 -12.28 -9.35
N GLY A 257 -11.34 -12.94 -10.07
CA GLY A 257 -11.30 -13.00 -11.52
C GLY A 257 -10.00 -12.39 -12.07
N GLU A 258 -9.99 -12.17 -13.39
CA GLU A 258 -8.82 -11.71 -14.12
C GLU A 258 -9.13 -10.40 -14.84
N GLU A 259 -8.20 -9.45 -14.81
CA GLU A 259 -8.27 -8.22 -15.61
C GLU A 259 -7.36 -8.34 -16.81
N ASN A 260 -7.90 -8.13 -17.99
CA ASN A 260 -7.10 -7.98 -19.19
C ASN A 260 -6.71 -6.49 -19.33
N VAL A 261 -5.43 -6.20 -19.20
CA VAL A 261 -4.90 -4.83 -19.23
C VAL A 261 -4.95 -4.31 -20.67
N CYS A 262 -5.86 -3.41 -20.92
CA CYS A 262 -6.05 -2.80 -22.25
C CYS A 262 -5.60 -1.35 -22.30
N THR A 263 -5.63 -0.63 -21.17
CA THR A 263 -5.35 0.82 -21.12
C THR A 263 -4.55 1.21 -19.89
N MET A 264 -3.86 2.35 -20.02
CA MET A 264 -3.21 3.07 -18.94
C MET A 264 -3.67 4.52 -18.98
N ASP A 265 -4.07 5.06 -17.84
CA ASP A 265 -4.68 6.37 -17.73
C ASP A 265 -3.83 7.32 -16.84
N LEU A 266 -3.66 8.57 -17.28
CA LEU A 266 -3.29 9.70 -16.41
C LEU A 266 -4.57 10.29 -15.84
N CYS A 267 -4.76 10.20 -14.53
CA CYS A 267 -5.99 10.59 -13.85
C CYS A 267 -5.80 11.75 -12.88
N SER A 268 -6.79 12.64 -12.83
CA SER A 268 -6.89 13.70 -11.83
C SER A 268 -7.64 13.22 -10.58
N MET A 269 -7.08 13.48 -9.40
CA MET A 269 -7.76 13.21 -8.11
C MET A 269 -8.78 14.29 -7.75
N LEU A 270 -8.70 15.48 -8.37
CA LEU A 270 -9.46 16.67 -7.96
C LEU A 270 -10.58 17.01 -8.92
N LYS A 271 -10.45 16.71 -10.21
CA LYS A 271 -11.50 16.98 -11.21
C LYS A 271 -12.73 16.08 -10.99
N LYS A 272 -13.87 16.52 -11.49
CA LYS A 272 -15.12 15.76 -11.43
C LYS A 272 -14.94 14.42 -12.14
N LYS A 273 -15.45 13.35 -11.53
CA LYS A 273 -15.47 12.01 -12.11
C LYS A 273 -16.35 11.98 -13.36
N ASP A 274 -16.08 11.01 -14.24
CA ASP A 274 -16.88 10.76 -15.42
C ASP A 274 -18.28 10.22 -15.10
N ALA A 275 -19.08 9.96 -16.13
CA ALA A 275 -20.45 9.45 -15.99
C ALA A 275 -20.51 8.05 -15.39
N GLU A 276 -19.45 7.26 -15.55
CA GLU A 276 -19.29 5.91 -14.99
C GLU A 276 -18.78 5.91 -13.54
N GLY A 277 -18.47 7.10 -13.00
CA GLY A 277 -17.96 7.29 -11.64
C GLY A 277 -16.45 7.07 -11.50
N TYR A 278 -15.73 6.88 -12.62
CA TYR A 278 -14.27 6.79 -12.62
C TYR A 278 -13.62 8.18 -12.54
N TYR A 279 -12.31 8.22 -12.31
CA TYR A 279 -11.56 9.48 -12.26
C TYR A 279 -11.51 10.15 -13.62
N HIS A 280 -11.45 11.50 -13.62
CA HIS A 280 -11.23 12.26 -14.84
C HIS A 280 -9.89 11.88 -15.45
N ARG A 281 -9.92 11.41 -16.71
CA ARG A 281 -8.75 11.03 -17.50
C ARG A 281 -8.24 12.24 -18.25
N GLU A 282 -7.00 12.63 -18.05
CA GLU A 282 -6.32 13.64 -18.87
C GLU A 282 -5.80 13.02 -20.17
N LYS A 283 -5.30 11.79 -20.07
CA LYS A 283 -4.80 11.00 -21.19
C LYS A 283 -5.04 9.52 -20.94
N THR A 284 -5.39 8.79 -21.97
CA THR A 284 -5.45 7.33 -22.02
C THR A 284 -4.52 6.84 -23.12
N VAL A 285 -3.72 5.82 -22.82
CA VAL A 285 -2.92 5.06 -23.77
C VAL A 285 -3.44 3.64 -23.84
N THR A 286 -3.64 3.14 -25.05
CA THR A 286 -4.16 1.79 -25.30
C THR A 286 -2.99 0.84 -25.62
N PHE A 287 -3.03 -0.34 -25.06
CA PHE A 287 -2.09 -1.42 -25.42
C PHE A 287 -2.62 -2.13 -26.68
N ASP A 288 -2.25 -1.64 -27.85
CA ASP A 288 -2.73 -2.23 -29.11
C ASP A 288 -2.04 -3.57 -29.40
N LEU A 289 -2.78 -4.67 -29.21
CA LEU A 289 -2.32 -6.03 -29.51
C LEU A 289 -2.41 -6.40 -31.01
N LEU A 290 -2.99 -5.53 -31.85
CA LEU A 290 -3.42 -5.89 -33.21
C LEU A 290 -2.54 -5.37 -34.36
N GLN A 291 -1.43 -4.67 -34.10
CA GLN A 291 -0.61 -4.08 -35.19
C GLN A 291 0.57 -4.95 -35.67
N SER A 292 0.68 -6.21 -35.30
CA SER A 292 1.77 -7.09 -35.77
C SER A 292 1.41 -8.02 -36.95
N ALA A 293 0.30 -7.78 -37.65
CA ALA A 293 0.09 -8.45 -38.94
C ALA A 293 0.83 -7.65 -40.03
N PRO A 294 1.88 -8.19 -40.69
CA PRO A 294 2.52 -7.51 -41.82
C PRO A 294 1.46 -7.31 -42.90
N ARG A 295 1.27 -6.06 -43.34
CA ARG A 295 0.53 -5.77 -44.55
C ARG A 295 1.20 -6.52 -45.71
N THR A 296 0.69 -7.69 -46.07
CA THR A 296 1.08 -8.37 -47.28
C THR A 296 0.64 -7.44 -48.43
N SER A 297 1.59 -6.73 -49.01
CA SER A 297 1.43 -6.03 -50.26
C SER A 297 1.07 -7.07 -51.31
N ARG A 298 -0.20 -7.11 -51.71
CA ARG A 298 -0.61 -7.77 -52.95
C ARG A 298 -0.14 -6.88 -54.10
N THR A 299 0.90 -7.30 -54.75
CA THR A 299 1.24 -6.93 -56.13
C THR A 299 0.29 -7.63 -57.09
#